data_3baaf555411ce89c076dfa2e4cd1d2df
#
_entry.id   3baaf555411ce89c076dfa2e4cd1d2df
#
_cell.length_a   1.000
_cell.length_b   1.000
_cell.length_c   1.000
_cell.angle_alpha   90.00
_cell.angle_beta   90.00
_cell.angle_gamma   90.00
#
_symmetry.space_group_name_H-M   'P 1'
#
loop_
_entity.id
_entity.type
_entity.pdbx_description
1 polymer ?
#
loop_
_entity_poly.entity_id
_entity_poly.type
_entity_poly.pdbx_seq_one_letter_code
_entity_poly.pdbx_strand_id
1 'polypeptide(L)' 'MEQYSKHYSNTHKWVKKVINSCKTYKQVNTCYKIIELWENKTVLENPKINGYEISMMYSELDYLIEYKLKTLKTQ' A
#
# COMPACT_ATOMS: atom_id res chain seq x y z
N MET A 1 21.17 6.46 1.51
CA MET A 1 19.99 6.97 0.90
C MET A 1 19.22 5.91 0.14
N GLU A 2 19.88 5.26 -0.77
CA GLU A 2 19.21 4.19 -1.49
C GLU A 2 18.68 3.10 -0.59
N GLN A 3 19.34 2.91 0.54
CA GLN A 3 18.93 1.85 1.44
C GLN A 3 17.54 2.09 2.02
N TYR A 4 17.24 3.34 2.35
CA TYR A 4 15.91 3.66 2.82
C TYR A 4 14.88 3.34 1.75
N SER A 5 15.13 3.88 0.55
CA SER A 5 14.20 3.71 -0.54
C SER A 5 13.95 2.26 -0.84
N LYS A 6 15.02 1.46 -0.81
CA LYS A 6 14.89 0.03 -1.09
C LYS A 6 14.00 -0.65 -0.06
N HIS A 7 14.20 -0.32 1.21
CA HIS A 7 13.48 -1.01 2.27
C HIS A 7 11.97 -0.81 2.17
N TYR A 8 11.52 0.44 2.20
CA TYR A 8 10.08 0.66 2.17
C TYR A 8 9.51 0.46 0.78
N SER A 9 10.34 0.55 -0.25
CA SER A 9 9.89 0.24 -1.60
C SER A 9 9.59 -1.25 -1.72
N ASN A 10 10.39 -2.10 -1.09
CA ASN A 10 10.14 -3.54 -1.11
C ASN A 10 8.85 -3.89 -0.39
N THR A 11 8.60 -3.28 0.76
CA THR A 11 7.35 -3.51 1.48
C THR A 11 6.16 -2.96 0.71
N HIS A 12 6.35 -1.85 0.01
CA HIS A 12 5.32 -1.29 -0.84
C HIS A 12 4.93 -2.28 -1.94
N LYS A 13 5.92 -2.89 -2.56
CA LYS A 13 5.67 -3.90 -3.59
C LYS A 13 4.93 -5.11 -3.01
N TRP A 14 5.29 -5.49 -1.79
CA TRP A 14 4.62 -6.60 -1.12
C TRP A 14 3.15 -6.30 -0.90
N VAL A 15 2.84 -5.08 -0.45
CA VAL A 15 1.45 -4.69 -0.23
C VAL A 15 0.68 -4.72 -1.55
N LYS A 16 1.31 -4.28 -2.64
CA LYS A 16 0.67 -4.33 -3.94
C LYS A 16 0.32 -5.76 -4.33
N LYS A 17 1.21 -6.69 -4.05
CA LYS A 17 0.93 -8.11 -4.34
C LYS A 17 -0.23 -8.62 -3.50
N VAL A 18 -0.28 -8.23 -2.24
CA VAL A 18 -1.37 -8.65 -1.36
C VAL A 18 -2.71 -8.14 -1.91
N ILE A 19 -2.75 -6.87 -2.31
CA ILE A 19 -3.97 -6.29 -2.86
C ILE A 19 -4.40 -7.05 -4.11
N ASN A 20 -3.46 -7.32 -4.99
CA ASN A 20 -3.77 -7.98 -6.25
C ASN A 20 -4.21 -9.43 -6.07
N SER A 21 -3.83 -10.05 -4.96
CA SER A 21 -4.21 -11.44 -4.70
C SER A 21 -5.58 -11.57 -4.07
N CYS A 22 -6.20 -10.46 -3.67
CA CYS A 22 -7.51 -10.50 -3.02
C CYS A 22 -8.59 -10.89 -4.01
N LYS A 23 -9.55 -11.70 -3.54
CA LYS A 23 -10.62 -12.20 -4.39
C LYS A 23 -12.01 -11.87 -3.86
N THR A 24 -12.12 -11.34 -2.65
CA THR A 24 -13.41 -11.00 -2.06
C THR A 24 -13.37 -9.59 -1.52
N TYR A 25 -14.55 -8.98 -1.38
CA TYR A 25 -14.66 -7.66 -0.76
C TYR A 25 -14.01 -7.63 0.61
N LYS A 26 -14.26 -8.68 1.38
CA LYS A 26 -13.75 -8.73 2.74
C LYS A 26 -12.24 -8.68 2.76
N GLN A 27 -11.61 -9.41 1.85
CA GLN A 27 -10.15 -9.40 1.76
C GLN A 27 -9.63 -8.04 1.35
N VAL A 28 -10.28 -7.42 0.37
CA VAL A 28 -9.84 -6.11 -0.11
C VAL A 28 -10.01 -5.06 0.98
N ASN A 29 -11.11 -5.11 1.72
CA ASN A 29 -11.32 -4.16 2.81
C ASN A 29 -10.26 -4.29 3.89
N THR A 30 -9.78 -5.51 4.13
CA THR A 30 -8.70 -5.72 5.08
C THR A 30 -7.43 -5.01 4.63
N CYS A 31 -7.25 -4.85 3.32
CA CYS A 31 -6.06 -4.20 2.79
C CYS A 31 -5.95 -2.73 3.20
N TYR A 32 -7.07 -2.06 3.46
CA TYR A 32 -7.01 -0.68 3.98
C TYR A 32 -6.22 -0.64 5.28
N LYS A 33 -6.42 -1.63 6.13
CA LYS A 33 -5.69 -1.69 7.37
C LYS A 33 -4.21 -1.99 7.11
N ILE A 34 -3.94 -2.82 6.13
CA ILE A 34 -2.56 -3.17 5.79
C ILE A 34 -1.80 -1.95 5.29
N ILE A 35 -2.40 -1.13 4.43
CA ILE A 35 -1.69 0.04 3.93
C ILE A 35 -1.52 1.09 5.03
N GLU A 36 -2.47 1.17 5.97
CA GLU A 36 -2.32 2.07 7.10
C GLU A 36 -1.13 1.64 7.96
N LEU A 37 -1.02 0.35 8.23
CA LEU A 37 0.11 -0.18 8.99
C LEU A 37 1.42 0.04 8.25
N TRP A 38 1.41 -0.14 6.93
CA TRP A 38 2.59 0.09 6.12
C TRP A 38 3.05 1.54 6.22
N GLU A 39 2.10 2.47 6.13
CA GLU A 39 2.43 3.89 6.21
C GLU A 39 3.03 4.23 7.58
N ASN A 40 2.37 3.79 8.64
CA ASN A 40 2.85 4.07 9.99
C ASN A 40 4.24 3.52 10.23
N LYS A 41 4.46 2.29 9.80
CA LYS A 41 5.76 1.65 9.98
C LYS A 41 6.84 2.36 9.16
N THR A 42 6.50 2.73 7.93
CA THR A 42 7.44 3.39 7.04
C THR A 42 7.88 4.73 7.62
N VAL A 43 6.93 5.51 8.15
CA VAL A 43 7.25 6.81 8.74
C VAL A 43 8.09 6.62 10.00
N LEU A 44 7.76 5.63 10.82
CA LEU A 44 8.51 5.39 12.05
C LEU A 44 9.95 4.98 11.76
N GLU A 45 10.14 4.14 10.76
CA GLU A 45 11.46 3.63 10.44
C GLU A 45 12.28 4.61 9.60
N ASN A 46 11.62 5.56 8.96
CA ASN A 46 12.28 6.52 8.09
C ASN A 46 11.78 7.93 8.41
N PRO A 47 12.14 8.47 9.58
CA PRO A 47 11.58 9.75 10.03
C PRO A 47 11.92 10.92 9.11
N LYS A 48 12.90 10.76 8.23
CA LYS A 48 13.26 11.82 7.29
C LYS A 48 12.69 11.60 5.91
N ILE A 49 11.79 10.64 5.77
CA ILE A 49 11.21 10.37 4.47
C ILE A 49 10.44 11.59 3.98
N ASN A 50 10.51 11.84 2.67
CA ASN A 50 9.80 12.94 2.06
C ASN A 50 8.29 12.68 2.14
N GLY A 51 7.54 13.63 2.73
CA GLY A 51 6.11 13.47 2.87
C GLY A 51 5.40 13.34 1.54
N TYR A 52 5.91 14.03 0.52
CA TYR A 52 5.34 13.93 -0.81
C TYR A 52 5.49 12.51 -1.37
N GLU A 53 6.68 11.94 -1.18
CA GLU A 53 6.95 10.59 -1.68
C GLU A 53 6.05 9.55 -1.03
N ILE A 54 5.92 9.61 0.29
CA ILE A 54 5.10 8.61 0.98
C ILE A 54 3.63 8.80 0.63
N SER A 55 3.23 10.05 0.43
CA SER A 55 1.86 10.35 0.04
C SER A 55 1.54 9.76 -1.33
N MET A 56 2.47 9.86 -2.27
CA MET A 56 2.26 9.29 -3.58
C MET A 56 2.20 7.77 -3.55
N MET A 57 3.05 7.16 -2.73
CA MET A 57 3.03 5.71 -2.60
C MET A 57 1.73 5.23 -1.96
N TYR A 58 1.25 5.95 -0.96
CA TYR A 58 -0.01 5.64 -0.32
C TYR A 58 -1.16 5.76 -1.32
N SER A 59 -1.15 6.84 -2.11
CA SER A 59 -2.20 7.06 -3.11
C SER A 59 -2.24 5.94 -4.14
N GLU A 60 -1.09 5.43 -4.51
CA GLU A 60 -1.03 4.32 -5.46
C GLU A 60 -1.69 3.09 -4.88
N LEU A 61 -1.41 2.80 -3.61
CA LEU A 61 -2.00 1.64 -2.95
C LEU A 61 -3.52 1.80 -2.81
N ASP A 62 -3.95 3.01 -2.44
CA ASP A 62 -5.36 3.30 -2.31
C ASP A 62 -6.08 3.14 -3.66
N TYR A 63 -5.46 3.62 -4.72
CA TYR A 63 -6.01 3.46 -6.06
C TYR A 63 -6.18 1.99 -6.44
N LEU A 64 -5.17 1.19 -6.11
CA LEU A 64 -5.25 -0.24 -6.42
C LEU A 64 -6.40 -0.92 -5.68
N ILE A 65 -6.62 -0.53 -4.43
CA ILE A 65 -7.73 -1.08 -3.66
C ILE A 65 -9.05 -0.72 -4.31
N GLU A 66 -9.21 0.54 -4.69
CA GLU A 66 -10.47 0.99 -5.30
C GLU A 66 -10.69 0.33 -6.65
N TYR A 67 -9.63 0.18 -7.41
CA TYR A 67 -9.73 -0.51 -8.69
C TYR A 67 -10.16 -1.97 -8.48
N LYS A 68 -9.59 -2.61 -7.48
CA LYS A 68 -9.92 -4.00 -7.19
C LYS A 68 -11.37 -4.13 -6.76
N LEU A 69 -11.85 -3.20 -5.95
CA LEU A 69 -13.26 -3.22 -5.52
C LEU A 69 -14.20 -3.08 -6.72
N LYS A 70 -13.86 -2.20 -7.66
CA LYS A 70 -14.64 -2.05 -8.87
C LYS A 70 -14.67 -3.34 -9.67
N THR A 71 -13.53 -3.97 -9.81
CA THR A 71 -13.42 -5.19 -10.58
C THR A 71 -14.26 -6.31 -9.97
N LEU A 72 -14.24 -6.42 -8.65
CA LEU A 72 -15.04 -7.44 -7.97
C LEU A 72 -16.53 -7.15 -8.08
N LYS A 73 -16.88 -5.87 -8.09
CA LYS A 73 -18.28 -5.48 -8.15
C LYS A 73 -18.91 -5.86 -9.48
N THR A 74 -18.14 -5.87 -10.55
CA THR A 74 -18.66 -6.22 -11.87
C THR A 74 -18.75 -7.71 -12.11
N GLN A 75 -18.18 -8.50 -11.21
CA GLN A 75 -18.29 -9.95 -11.30
C GLN A 75 -19.53 -10.44 -10.58
#